data_323a2732dce0d60bbc997ac55d22ca1f
#
_entry.id   323a2732dce0d60bbc997ac55d22ca1f
#
_cell.length_a   1.000
_cell.length_b   1.000
_cell.length_c   1.000
_cell.angle_alpha   90.00
_cell.angle_beta   90.00
_cell.angle_gamma   90.00
#
_symmetry.space_group_name_H-M   'P 1'
#
loop_
_entity.id
_entity.type
_entity.pdbx_description
1 polymer ?
#
loop_
_entity_poly.entity_id
_entity_poly.type
_entity_poly.pdbx_seq_one_letter_code
_entity_poly.pdbx_strand_id
1 'polypeptide(L)'
;MMYYMVCDKDGLKGLIYPKLKDKKPDFKITESLNKSFIYYLDKFKRKNNGDLSLLPGTVYVYTLEEIGIKESINGGYKSEKPLKITGKSRVDTGLKIKELEKLGEI
;
A
#
# COMPACT_ATOMS: atom_id res chain seq x y z
N MET A 1 1.96 -13.97 7.54
CA MET A 1 2.25 -13.49 6.19
C MET A 1 2.28 -11.97 6.20
N MET A 2 3.30 -11.39 5.60
CA MET A 2 3.48 -9.94 5.62
C MET A 2 3.00 -9.32 4.32
N TYR A 3 2.31 -8.21 4.44
CA TYR A 3 1.80 -7.45 3.30
C TYR A 3 2.39 -6.05 3.29
N TYR A 4 2.36 -5.40 2.14
CA TYR A 4 2.89 -4.05 1.95
C TYR A 4 1.84 -3.14 1.34
N MET A 5 1.86 -1.90 1.79
CA MET A 5 1.00 -0.84 1.27
C MET A 5 1.84 0.41 1.06
N VAL A 6 1.81 0.97 -0.13
CA VAL A 6 2.58 2.17 -0.47
C VAL A 6 1.62 3.33 -0.69
N CYS A 7 1.88 4.43 -0.01
CA CYS A 7 1.08 5.65 -0.18
C CYS A 7 1.88 6.88 0.22
N ASP A 8 1.32 8.06 -0.03
CA ASP A 8 1.96 9.33 0.30
C ASP A 8 1.52 9.90 1.66
N LYS A 9 0.72 9.16 2.41
CA LYS A 9 0.23 9.60 3.72
C LYS A 9 1.13 9.08 4.84
N ASP A 10 1.60 9.97 5.69
CA ASP A 10 2.32 9.61 6.90
C ASP A 10 1.35 9.41 8.06
N GLY A 11 1.81 8.68 9.07
CA GLY A 11 1.09 8.57 10.33
C GLY A 11 -0.11 7.62 10.34
N LEU A 12 -0.25 6.76 9.33
CA LEU A 12 -1.31 5.76 9.34
C LEU A 12 -1.02 4.72 10.41
N LYS A 13 -2.04 4.39 11.19
CA LYS A 13 -1.95 3.45 12.31
C LYS A 13 -3.19 2.57 12.39
N GLY A 14 -3.05 1.48 13.13
CA GLY A 14 -4.18 0.63 13.48
C GLY A 14 -4.49 -0.41 12.43
N LEU A 15 -5.77 -0.60 12.17
CA LEU A 15 -6.26 -1.67 11.33
C LEU A 15 -6.68 -1.16 9.96
N ILE A 16 -6.30 -1.93 8.94
CA ILE A 16 -6.76 -1.71 7.57
C ILE A 16 -7.67 -2.88 7.22
N TYR A 17 -8.87 -2.57 6.75
CA TYR A 17 -9.81 -3.58 6.32
C TYR A 17 -9.81 -3.64 4.79
N PRO A 18 -9.28 -4.71 4.20
CA PRO A 18 -9.33 -4.87 2.75
C PRO A 18 -10.78 -4.94 2.30
N LYS A 19 -11.17 -4.04 1.43
CA LYS A 19 -12.53 -4.04 0.91
C LYS A 19 -12.67 -5.06 -0.20
N LEU A 20 -13.66 -5.93 -0.05
CA LEU A 20 -14.00 -6.89 -1.09
C LEU A 20 -15.08 -6.30 -1.99
N LYS A 21 -15.09 -6.75 -3.23
CA LYS A 21 -16.10 -6.45 -4.26
C LYS A 21 -16.07 -5.01 -4.80
N ASP A 22 -17.07 -4.21 -4.56
CA ASP A 22 -17.37 -3.05 -5.40
C ASP A 22 -16.56 -1.79 -5.10
N LYS A 23 -15.90 -1.74 -3.96
CA LYS A 23 -15.08 -0.58 -3.61
C LYS A 23 -13.62 -0.98 -3.58
N LYS A 24 -12.88 -0.49 -4.54
CA LYS A 24 -11.42 -0.64 -4.52
C LYS A 24 -10.86 0.21 -3.39
N PRO A 25 -9.96 -0.32 -2.57
CA PRO A 25 -9.26 0.51 -1.60
C PRO A 25 -8.46 1.59 -2.32
N ASP A 26 -8.16 2.67 -1.62
CA ASP A 26 -7.35 3.73 -2.19
C ASP A 26 -5.93 3.26 -2.55
N PHE A 27 -5.51 2.14 -2.02
CA PHE A 27 -4.22 1.53 -2.30
C PHE A 27 -4.37 0.03 -2.28
N LYS A 28 -3.55 -0.66 -3.08
CA LYS A 28 -3.53 -2.11 -3.10
C LYS A 28 -2.52 -2.65 -2.10
N ILE A 29 -2.91 -3.71 -1.43
CA ILE A 29 -2.09 -4.41 -0.45
C ILE A 29 -1.66 -5.72 -1.08
N THR A 30 -0.36 -5.96 -1.13
CA THR A 30 0.20 -7.19 -1.71
C THR A 30 1.33 -7.72 -0.84
N GLU A 31 1.72 -8.96 -1.10
CA GLU A 31 2.87 -9.57 -0.44
C GLU A 31 4.21 -9.13 -1.05
N SER A 32 4.18 -8.42 -2.16
CA SER A 32 5.38 -7.92 -2.83
C SER A 32 5.50 -6.42 -2.68
N LEU A 33 6.59 -5.96 -2.09
CA LEU A 33 6.88 -4.54 -1.97
C LEU A 33 6.93 -3.87 -3.35
N ASN A 34 7.59 -4.50 -4.32
CA ASN A 34 7.72 -3.93 -5.65
C ASN A 34 6.36 -3.82 -6.35
N LYS A 35 5.51 -4.83 -6.23
CA LYS A 35 4.17 -4.76 -6.79
C LYS A 35 3.34 -3.67 -6.13
N SER A 36 3.45 -3.52 -4.82
CA SER A 36 2.74 -2.46 -4.11
C SER A 36 3.18 -1.08 -4.59
N PHE A 37 4.46 -0.91 -4.84
CA PHE A 37 4.98 0.34 -5.36
C PHE A 37 4.50 0.61 -6.78
N ILE A 38 4.49 -0.41 -7.64
CA ILE A 38 3.99 -0.30 -9.01
C ILE A 38 2.50 0.10 -9.01
N TYR A 39 1.70 -0.49 -8.13
CA TYR A 39 0.28 -0.12 -8.00
C TYR A 39 0.12 1.33 -7.57
N TYR A 40 0.97 1.82 -6.69
CA TYR A 40 0.96 3.22 -6.31
C TYR A 40 1.26 4.12 -7.52
N LEU A 41 2.29 3.80 -8.30
CA LEU A 41 2.64 4.56 -9.50
C LEU A 41 1.52 4.54 -10.54
N ASP A 42 0.93 3.38 -10.78
CA ASP A 42 -0.17 3.24 -11.75
C ASP A 42 -1.38 4.07 -11.33
N LYS A 43 -1.70 4.06 -10.05
CA LYS A 43 -2.80 4.87 -9.52
C LYS A 43 -2.50 6.36 -9.69
N PHE A 44 -1.28 6.77 -9.42
CA PHE A 44 -0.87 8.16 -9.58
C PHE A 44 -0.98 8.59 -11.04
N LYS A 45 -0.50 7.76 -11.97
CA LYS A 45 -0.63 8.02 -13.41
C LYS A 45 -2.09 8.20 -13.82
N ARG A 46 -2.98 7.34 -13.35
CA ARG A 46 -4.40 7.44 -13.68
C ARG A 46 -5.02 8.75 -13.18
N LYS A 47 -4.63 9.20 -12.00
CA LYS A 47 -5.14 10.44 -11.42
C LYS A 47 -4.56 11.69 -12.10
N ASN A 48 -3.42 11.59 -12.72
CA ASN A 48 -2.68 12.73 -13.27
C ASN A 48 -2.44 12.63 -14.76
N ASN A 49 -3.29 11.89 -15.49
CA ASN A 49 -3.22 11.75 -16.96
C ASN A 49 -1.84 11.28 -17.46
N GLY A 50 -1.20 10.40 -16.71
CA GLY A 50 0.12 9.88 -17.06
C GLY A 50 1.28 10.77 -16.65
N ASP A 51 1.01 11.93 -16.07
CA ASP A 51 2.04 12.87 -15.66
C ASP A 51 2.61 12.50 -14.29
N LEU A 52 3.92 12.25 -14.25
CA LEU A 52 4.63 11.92 -13.02
C LEU A 52 5.38 13.09 -12.42
N SER A 53 5.27 14.29 -13.02
CA SER A 53 6.02 15.46 -12.54
C SER A 53 5.63 15.89 -11.12
N LEU A 54 4.43 15.55 -10.69
CA LEU A 54 3.90 15.89 -9.36
C LEU A 54 4.11 14.79 -8.33
N LEU A 55 4.81 13.71 -8.67
CA LEU A 55 5.11 12.65 -7.69
C LEU A 55 5.82 13.22 -6.48
N PRO A 56 5.38 12.86 -5.26
CA PRO A 56 6.13 13.23 -4.07
C PRO A 56 7.53 12.64 -4.11
N GLY A 57 8.51 13.39 -3.63
CA GLY A 57 9.89 12.89 -3.53
C GLY A 57 10.06 11.78 -2.52
N THR A 58 9.12 11.66 -1.58
CA THR A 58 9.12 10.63 -0.54
C THR A 58 7.74 10.01 -0.45
N VAL A 59 7.71 8.69 -0.36
CA VAL A 59 6.48 7.94 -0.06
C VAL A 59 6.72 7.05 1.16
N TYR A 60 5.65 6.48 1.68
CA TYR A 60 5.71 5.64 2.87
C TYR A 60 5.29 4.22 2.52
N VAL A 61 6.07 3.28 3.02
CA VAL A 61 5.78 1.86 2.89
C VAL A 61 5.34 1.36 4.27
N TYR A 62 4.12 0.87 4.34
CA TYR A 62 3.59 0.27 5.55
C TYR A 62 3.65 -1.24 5.42
N THR A 63 4.11 -1.89 6.48
CA THR A 63 4.03 -3.34 6.60
C THR A 63 2.79 -3.69 7.40
N LEU A 64 2.11 -4.75 6.99
CA LEU A 64 0.86 -5.17 7.61
C LEU A 64 0.86 -6.68 7.81
N GLU A 65 0.23 -7.11 8.90
CA GLU A 65 0.07 -8.53 9.20
C GLU A 65 -1.39 -8.84 9.55
N GLU A 66 -1.81 -10.05 9.25
CA GLU A 66 -3.14 -10.53 9.60
C GLU A 66 -3.27 -10.62 11.12
N ILE A 67 -4.42 -10.18 11.65
CA ILE A 67 -4.73 -10.29 13.08
C ILE A 67 -5.69 -11.44 13.34
N GLY A 68 -5.79 -11.81 14.61
CA GLY A 68 -6.66 -12.88 15.03
C GLY A 68 -8.14 -12.52 14.96
N ILE A 69 -8.98 -13.57 14.93
CA ILE A 69 -10.43 -13.46 14.82
C ILE A 69 -11.05 -12.63 15.95
N LYS A 70 -10.52 -12.75 17.17
CA LYS A 70 -11.04 -12.02 18.33
C LYS A 70 -11.02 -10.50 18.13
N GLU A 71 -9.96 -9.98 17.55
CA GLU A 71 -9.83 -8.56 17.30
C GLU A 71 -10.77 -8.10 16.20
N SER A 72 -10.96 -8.93 15.16
CA SER A 72 -11.87 -8.57 14.08
C SER A 72 -13.33 -8.58 14.50
N ILE A 73 -13.73 -9.45 15.44
CA ILE A 73 -15.10 -9.47 15.96
C ILE A 73 -15.42 -8.19 16.70
N ASN A 74 -14.50 -7.69 17.50
CA ASN A 74 -14.68 -6.43 18.24
C ASN A 74 -14.83 -5.24 17.30
N GLY A 75 -14.26 -5.31 16.10
CA GLY A 75 -14.41 -4.29 15.09
C GLY A 75 -15.69 -4.39 14.27
N GLY A 76 -16.53 -5.37 14.53
CA GLY A 76 -17.80 -5.54 13.81
C GLY A 76 -17.67 -6.09 12.39
N TYR A 77 -16.53 -6.60 12.00
CA TYR A 77 -16.31 -7.14 10.66
C TYR A 77 -16.56 -8.63 10.63
N LYS A 78 -17.37 -9.05 9.67
CA LYS A 78 -17.81 -10.44 9.58
C LYS A 78 -17.11 -11.27 8.52
N SER A 79 -16.55 -10.66 7.50
CA SER A 79 -16.12 -11.38 6.30
C SER A 79 -14.71 -11.07 5.84
N GLU A 80 -14.06 -10.06 6.36
CA GLU A 80 -12.74 -9.66 5.92
C GLU A 80 -11.74 -9.84 7.04
N LYS A 81 -10.56 -10.33 6.67
CA LYS A 81 -9.46 -10.44 7.63
C LYS A 81 -8.80 -9.07 7.75
N PRO A 82 -8.93 -8.39 8.87
CA PRO A 82 -8.26 -7.11 9.03
C PRO A 82 -6.75 -7.30 9.10
N LEU A 83 -6.05 -6.29 8.60
CA LEU A 83 -4.60 -6.23 8.62
C LEU A 83 -4.16 -5.13 9.57
N LYS A 84 -3.21 -5.44 10.43
CA LYS A 84 -2.67 -4.48 11.36
C LYS A 84 -1.38 -3.89 10.80
N ILE A 85 -1.27 -2.57 10.85
CA ILE A 85 -0.02 -1.89 10.50
C ILE A 85 1.01 -2.20 11.57
N THR A 86 2.12 -2.82 11.18
CA THR A 86 3.18 -3.25 12.08
C THR A 86 4.48 -2.46 11.92
N GLY A 87 4.58 -1.68 10.86
CA GLY A 87 5.77 -0.87 10.63
C GLY A 87 5.58 0.14 9.52
N LYS A 88 6.51 1.08 9.45
CA LYS A 88 6.52 2.11 8.44
C LYS A 88 7.96 2.42 8.04
N SER A 89 8.21 2.62 6.76
CA SER A 89 9.49 3.06 6.21
C SER A 89 9.27 4.20 5.24
N ARG A 90 10.22 5.13 5.21
CA ARG A 90 10.24 6.20 4.20
C ARG A 90 11.05 5.73 3.01
N VAL A 91 10.59 6.01 1.81
CA VAL A 91 11.26 5.61 0.58
C VAL A 91 11.40 6.82 -0.33
N ASP A 92 12.58 7.01 -0.88
CA ASP A 92 12.82 8.00 -1.92
C ASP A 92 12.19 7.49 -3.22
N THR A 93 11.21 8.23 -3.72
CA THR A 93 10.42 7.82 -4.88
C THR A 93 11.29 7.69 -6.13
N GLY A 94 12.16 8.66 -6.38
CA GLY A 94 13.02 8.64 -7.56
C GLY A 94 13.99 7.48 -7.56
N LEU A 95 14.61 7.20 -6.42
CA LEU A 95 15.54 6.08 -6.29
C LEU A 95 14.83 4.75 -6.48
N LYS A 96 13.64 4.62 -5.95
CA LYS A 96 12.86 3.39 -6.10
C LYS A 96 12.45 3.14 -7.55
N ILE A 97 12.07 4.18 -8.26
CA ILE A 97 11.75 4.07 -9.68
C ILE A 97 12.96 3.59 -10.47
N LYS A 98 14.14 4.14 -10.22
CA LYS A 98 15.37 3.70 -10.87
C LYS A 98 15.69 2.24 -10.59
N GLU A 99 15.48 1.81 -9.35
CA GLU A 99 15.65 0.41 -8.98
C GLU A 99 14.70 -0.50 -9.78
N LEU A 100 13.43 -0.14 -9.85
CA LEU A 100 12.43 -0.93 -10.60
C LEU A 100 12.74 -0.96 -12.10
N GLU A 101 13.23 0.12 -12.67
CA GLU A 101 13.66 0.15 -14.06
C GLU A 101 14.85 -0.80 -14.30
N LYS A 102 15.82 -0.83 -13.40
CA LYS A 102 16.97 -1.75 -13.51
C LYS A 102 16.53 -3.21 -13.43
N LEU A 103 15.51 -3.50 -12.63
CA LEU A 103 14.97 -4.84 -12.51
C LEU A 103 14.05 -5.23 -13.66
N GLY A 104 13.75 -4.31 -14.55
CA GLY A 104 12.84 -4.56 -15.67
C GLY A 104 11.38 -4.64 -15.27
N GLU A 105 11.01 -4.15 -14.11
CA GLU A 105 9.63 -4.21 -13.61
C GLU A 105 8.77 -3.03 -14.07
N ILE A 106 9.41 -1.99 -14.55
CA ILE A 106 8.74 -0.85 -15.18
C ILE A 106 9.55 -0.30 -16.34
#